data_a9ce45857709c00cccc61c81ff029658
#
_entry.id   a9ce45857709c00cccc61c81ff029658
#
_cell.length_a   1.000
_cell.length_b   1.000
_cell.length_c   1.000
_cell.angle_alpha   90.00
_cell.angle_beta   90.00
_cell.angle_gamma   90.00
#
_symmetry.space_group_name_H-M   'P 1'
#
loop_
_entity.id
_entity.type
_entity.pdbx_description
1 polymer ?
#
loop_
_entity_poly.entity_id
_entity_poly.type
_entity_poly.pdbx_seq_one_letter_code
_entity_poly.pdbx_strand_id
1 'polypeptide(L)'
;MKLLSVAVPCYNSAEYMEKTIRSILTGGDRVELIIVDDGSKDNTLEIANKYQRKFPDIVKVVHQENGGHGEAVNTGIKNATGLYFKVVDSDD
;
A
#
# COMPACT_ATOMS: atom_id res chain seq x y z
N MET A 1 -15.57 -10.46 1.36
CA MET A 1 -15.32 -9.50 2.44
C MET A 1 -13.85 -9.57 2.89
N LYS A 2 -13.20 -8.45 3.00
CA LYS A 2 -11.82 -8.42 3.47
C LYS A 2 -11.78 -8.43 5.00
N LEU A 3 -10.89 -9.22 5.57
CA LEU A 3 -10.71 -9.31 7.01
C LEU A 3 -9.77 -8.20 7.50
N LEU A 4 -8.69 -7.96 6.78
CA LEU A 4 -7.66 -7.02 7.19
C LEU A 4 -7.29 -6.09 6.05
N SER A 5 -7.33 -4.79 6.31
CA SER A 5 -6.79 -3.78 5.41
C SER A 5 -5.42 -3.35 5.92
N VAL A 6 -4.41 -3.46 5.09
CA VAL A 6 -3.04 -3.05 5.41
C VAL A 6 -2.69 -1.86 4.53
N ALA A 7 -2.41 -0.72 5.15
CA ALA A 7 -1.95 0.46 4.43
C ALA A 7 -0.43 0.52 4.49
N VAL A 8 0.19 0.73 3.34
CA VAL A 8 1.63 0.88 3.23
C VAL A 8 1.90 2.26 2.63
N PRO A 9 2.16 3.26 3.49
CA PRO A 9 2.55 4.58 2.98
C PRO A 9 3.95 4.49 2.39
N CYS A 10 4.10 5.02 1.18
CA CYS A 10 5.36 4.99 0.45
C CYS A 10 5.77 6.37 0.01
N TYR A 11 7.03 6.69 0.23
CA TYR A 11 7.64 7.88 -0.33
C TYR A 11 9.08 7.54 -0.70
N ASN A 12 9.37 7.54 -2.00
CA ASN A 12 10.69 7.15 -2.53
C ASN A 12 11.15 5.80 -1.96
N SER A 13 10.25 4.82 -2.02
CA SER A 13 10.42 3.51 -1.37
C SER A 13 10.78 2.39 -2.35
N ALA A 14 11.12 2.71 -3.61
CA ALA A 14 11.34 1.72 -4.66
C ALA A 14 12.33 0.63 -4.26
N GLU A 15 13.37 0.99 -3.50
CA GLU A 15 14.41 0.07 -3.08
C GLU A 15 13.93 -0.98 -2.08
N TYR A 16 12.93 -0.65 -1.26
CA TYR A 16 12.54 -1.47 -0.11
C TYR A 16 11.15 -2.09 -0.22
N MET A 17 10.25 -1.46 -0.97
CA MET A 17 8.83 -1.74 -0.88
C MET A 17 8.42 -3.14 -1.35
N GLU A 18 9.12 -3.72 -2.30
CA GLU A 18 8.72 -5.02 -2.85
C GLU A 18 8.79 -6.14 -1.81
N LYS A 19 9.79 -6.11 -0.95
CA LYS A 19 9.91 -7.09 0.11
C LYS A 19 8.71 -7.03 1.06
N THR A 20 8.33 -5.82 1.44
CA THR A 20 7.17 -5.59 2.31
C THR A 20 5.87 -6.04 1.63
N ILE A 21 5.68 -5.67 0.37
CA ILE A 21 4.50 -6.06 -0.40
C ILE A 21 4.37 -7.59 -0.48
N ARG A 22 5.45 -8.27 -0.83
CA ARG A 22 5.43 -9.74 -0.94
C ARG A 22 5.10 -10.41 0.38
N SER A 23 5.63 -9.87 1.47
CA SER A 23 5.34 -10.39 2.81
C SER A 23 3.84 -10.28 3.13
N ILE A 24 3.22 -9.15 2.79
CA ILE A 24 1.79 -8.95 3.05
C ILE A 24 0.94 -9.85 2.15
N LEU A 25 1.35 -10.06 0.91
CA LEU A 25 0.61 -10.90 -0.04
C LEU A 25 0.52 -12.37 0.41
N THR A 26 1.39 -12.82 1.29
CA THR A 26 1.30 -14.17 1.84
C THR A 26 0.05 -14.36 2.70
N GLY A 27 -0.62 -13.29 3.09
CA GLY A 27 -1.87 -13.36 3.86
C GLY A 27 -3.09 -13.82 3.08
N GLY A 28 -2.96 -13.98 1.77
CA GLY A 28 -4.05 -14.48 0.94
C GLY A 28 -5.07 -13.42 0.53
N ASP A 29 -6.20 -13.86 0.03
CA ASP A 29 -7.21 -12.99 -0.58
C ASP A 29 -8.14 -12.29 0.43
N ARG A 30 -8.00 -12.59 1.70
CA ARG A 30 -8.73 -11.87 2.76
C ARG A 30 -8.04 -10.58 3.20
N VAL A 31 -6.85 -10.34 2.70
CA VAL A 31 -6.09 -9.12 2.96
C VAL A 31 -6.33 -8.13 1.82
N GLU A 32 -6.55 -6.87 2.19
CA GLU A 32 -6.58 -5.76 1.26
C GLU A 32 -5.32 -4.95 1.50
N LEU A 33 -4.49 -4.80 0.47
CA LEU A 33 -3.27 -4.03 0.55
C LEU A 33 -3.47 -2.69 -0.15
N ILE A 34 -3.35 -1.61 0.61
CA ILE A 34 -3.50 -0.26 0.08
C ILE A 34 -2.13 0.39 0.08
N ILE A 35 -1.56 0.54 -1.11
CA ILE A 35 -0.27 1.21 -1.27
C ILE A 35 -0.56 2.68 -1.55
N VAL A 36 -0.14 3.54 -0.65
CA VAL A 36 -0.32 4.98 -0.80
C VAL A 36 0.99 5.60 -1.22
N ASP A 37 1.07 6.05 -2.46
CA ASP A 37 2.25 6.75 -2.95
C ASP A 37 2.12 8.24 -2.65
N ASP A 38 2.96 8.73 -1.75
CA ASP A 38 2.92 10.11 -1.26
C ASP A 38 3.83 11.02 -2.08
N GLY A 39 3.62 11.05 -3.40
CA GLY A 39 4.35 11.94 -4.29
C GLY A 39 5.79 11.54 -4.55
N SER A 40 6.06 10.23 -4.67
CA SER A 40 7.42 9.75 -4.92
C SER A 40 7.98 10.23 -6.24
N LYS A 41 9.28 10.44 -6.27
CA LYS A 41 10.02 10.87 -7.47
C LYS A 41 10.80 9.73 -8.12
N ASP A 42 10.87 8.58 -7.46
CA ASP A 42 11.52 7.37 -8.00
C ASP A 42 10.47 6.45 -8.63
N ASN A 43 10.79 5.16 -8.77
CA ASN A 43 9.92 4.16 -9.39
C ASN A 43 8.84 3.60 -8.45
N THR A 44 8.63 4.21 -7.28
CA THR A 44 7.68 3.71 -6.28
C THR A 44 6.28 3.48 -6.87
N LEU A 45 5.74 4.48 -7.56
CA LEU A 45 4.39 4.36 -8.14
C LEU A 45 4.33 3.29 -9.21
N GLU A 46 5.38 3.18 -10.03
CA GLU A 46 5.46 2.17 -11.08
C GLU A 46 5.44 0.75 -10.51
N ILE A 47 6.21 0.53 -9.44
CA ILE A 47 6.23 -0.76 -8.73
C ILE A 47 4.86 -1.06 -8.12
N ALA A 48 4.25 -0.09 -7.47
CA ALA A 48 2.92 -0.25 -6.88
C ALA A 48 1.89 -0.66 -7.95
N ASN A 49 1.89 0.02 -9.08
CA ASN A 49 0.98 -0.28 -10.18
C ASN A 49 1.20 -1.68 -10.75
N LYS A 50 2.45 -2.13 -10.81
CA LYS A 50 2.76 -3.50 -11.22
C LYS A 50 2.06 -4.53 -10.34
N TYR A 51 2.11 -4.34 -9.03
CA TYR A 51 1.46 -5.26 -8.12
C TYR A 51 -0.06 -5.17 -8.17
N GLN A 52 -0.61 -3.99 -8.39
CA GLN A 52 -2.06 -3.85 -8.56
C GLN A 52 -2.54 -4.61 -9.80
N ARG A 53 -1.80 -4.56 -10.90
CA ARG A 53 -2.14 -5.30 -12.11
C ARG A 53 -2.08 -6.81 -11.91
N LYS A 54 -1.10 -7.28 -11.10
CA LYS A 54 -0.95 -8.71 -10.81
C LYS A 54 -2.00 -9.24 -9.84
N PHE A 55 -2.40 -8.42 -8.88
CA PHE A 55 -3.29 -8.83 -7.79
C PHE A 55 -4.42 -7.81 -7.64
N PRO A 56 -5.29 -7.64 -8.66
CA PRO A 56 -6.29 -6.57 -8.65
C PRO A 56 -7.35 -6.73 -7.56
N ASP A 57 -7.55 -7.94 -7.05
CA ASP A 57 -8.52 -8.19 -5.98
C ASP A 57 -7.94 -7.93 -4.58
N ILE A 58 -6.62 -7.75 -4.48
CA ILE A 58 -5.93 -7.59 -3.21
C ILE A 58 -5.30 -6.21 -3.09
N VAL A 59 -4.63 -5.74 -4.15
CA VAL A 59 -3.83 -4.53 -4.12
C VAL A 59 -4.57 -3.34 -4.72
N LYS A 60 -4.65 -2.27 -3.94
CA LYS A 60 -5.13 -0.96 -4.39
C LYS A 60 -3.98 0.03 -4.31
N VAL A 61 -3.86 0.88 -5.31
CA VAL A 61 -2.85 1.94 -5.32
C VAL A 61 -3.55 3.29 -5.29
N VAL A 62 -3.12 4.16 -4.39
CA VAL A 62 -3.58 5.54 -4.34
C VAL A 62 -2.36 6.44 -4.46
N HIS A 63 -2.38 7.32 -5.45
CA HIS A 63 -1.34 8.32 -5.63
C HIS A 63 -1.83 9.67 -5.15
N GLN A 64 -1.00 10.39 -4.41
CA GLN A 64 -1.31 11.73 -3.94
C GLN A 64 -0.08 12.62 -4.02
N GLU A 65 -0.28 13.92 -3.99
CA GLU A 65 0.82 14.86 -3.85
C GLU A 65 1.43 14.70 -2.46
N ASN A 66 2.74 14.97 -2.31
CA ASN A 66 3.42 14.79 -1.05
C ASN A 66 2.77 15.62 0.06
N GLY A 67 2.16 14.95 1.01
CA GLY A 67 1.50 15.55 2.16
C GLY A 67 2.08 15.08 3.49
N GLY A 68 3.05 14.17 3.43
CA GLY A 68 3.70 13.61 4.60
C GLY A 68 3.08 12.30 5.06
N HIS A 69 3.77 11.65 6.00
CA HIS A 69 3.38 10.32 6.49
C HIS A 69 1.96 10.31 7.07
N GLY A 70 1.59 11.32 7.85
CA GLY A 70 0.25 11.38 8.44
C GLY A 70 -0.86 11.44 7.41
N GLU A 71 -0.67 12.22 6.34
CA GLU A 71 -1.62 12.31 5.25
C GLU A 71 -1.74 10.97 4.50
N ALA A 72 -0.61 10.30 4.28
CA ALA A 72 -0.60 9.00 3.62
C ALA A 72 -1.36 7.95 4.45
N VAL A 73 -1.18 7.95 5.76
CA VAL A 73 -1.92 7.05 6.67
C VAL A 73 -3.42 7.36 6.59
N ASN A 74 -3.80 8.63 6.63
CA ASN A 74 -5.21 9.02 6.53
C ASN A 74 -5.83 8.57 5.21
N THR A 75 -5.10 8.69 4.12
CA THR A 75 -5.54 8.20 2.80
C THR A 75 -5.78 6.69 2.84
N GLY A 76 -4.87 5.95 3.48
CA GLY A 76 -5.04 4.51 3.66
C GLY A 76 -6.31 4.17 4.43
N ILE A 77 -6.58 4.90 5.51
CA ILE A 77 -7.78 4.70 6.32
C ILE A 77 -9.04 4.93 5.47
N LYS A 78 -9.07 6.00 4.70
CA LYS A 78 -10.22 6.35 3.86
C LYS A 78 -10.54 5.29 2.81
N ASN A 79 -9.53 4.56 2.37
CA ASN A 79 -9.69 3.54 1.33
C ASN A 79 -9.83 2.12 1.88
N ALA A 80 -9.75 1.95 3.20
CA ALA A 80 -9.82 0.63 3.84
C ALA A 80 -11.27 0.14 3.90
N THR A 81 -11.47 -1.13 3.54
CA THR A 81 -12.79 -1.78 3.59
C THR A 81 -12.80 -3.01 4.49
N GLY A 82 -11.64 -3.42 5.00
CA GLY A 82 -11.54 -4.60 5.85
C GLY A 82 -12.09 -4.39 7.25
N LEU A 83 -12.35 -5.48 7.94
CA LEU A 83 -12.86 -5.45 9.30
C LEU A 83 -11.83 -4.87 10.28
N TYR A 84 -10.54 -5.14 10.04
CA TYR A 84 -9.44 -4.60 10.83
C TYR A 84 -8.51 -3.79 9.95
N PHE A 85 -7.79 -2.86 10.54
CA PHE A 85 -6.88 -1.96 9.84
C PHE A 85 -5.50 -1.97 10.50
N LYS A 86 -4.46 -2.00 9.68
CA LYS A 86 -3.06 -1.97 10.13
C LYS A 86 -2.23 -1.11 9.18
N VAL A 87 -1.25 -0.41 9.74
CA VAL A 87 -0.26 0.35 8.96
C VAL A 87 1.08 -0.39 9.03
N VAL A 88 1.71 -0.59 7.89
CA VAL A 88 3.04 -1.20 7.81
C VAL A 88 3.93 -0.25 7.00
N ASP A 89 5.08 0.10 7.55
CA ASP A 89 6.04 0.96 6.83
C ASP A 89 6.64 0.23 5.64
N SER A 90 6.91 0.97 4.56
CA SER A 90 7.36 0.38 3.30
C SER A 90 8.75 -0.26 3.38
N ASP A 91 9.52 0.06 4.40
CA ASP A 91 10.87 -0.46 4.61
C ASP A 91 10.96 -1.51 5.74
N ASP A 92 9.85 -1.97 6.24
CA ASP A 92 9.81 -3.01 7.30
C ASP A 92 10.02 -4.45 6.74
#